data_b4ffc88b4e42f6ad2b6cef07f89139c9
#
_entry.id   b4ffc88b4e42f6ad2b6cef07f89139c9
#
_cell.length_a   1.000
_cell.length_b   1.000
_cell.length_c   1.000
_cell.angle_alpha   90.00
_cell.angle_beta   90.00
_cell.angle_gamma   90.00
#
_symmetry.space_group_name_H-M   'P 1'
#
loop_
_entity.id
_entity.type
_entity.pdbx_description
1 polymer ?
#
loop_
_entity_poly.entity_id
_entity_poly.type
_entity_poly.pdbx_seq_one_letter_code
_entity_poly.pdbx_strand_id
1 'polypeptide(L)'
;MNKQKLLIVGGGGMVGATAAYACALRSVIEEIVLIDRNEDLAWGQAADINDAMGIDRNVVVHTGNYSDINDDDIVVITAGAPQLPGQTRLELIDVNAKIMRDIVKNIMANGAKPY
;
A
#
# COMPACT_ATOMS: atom_id res chain seq x y z
N MET A 1 11.19 -1.60 -20.74
CA MET A 1 10.60 -2.62 -19.84
C MET A 1 10.44 -2.02 -18.45
N ASN A 2 9.21 -2.03 -17.93
CA ASN A 2 8.96 -1.50 -16.59
C ASN A 2 9.54 -2.44 -15.55
N LYS A 3 10.25 -1.89 -14.58
CA LYS A 3 10.72 -2.66 -13.44
C LYS A 3 9.55 -2.99 -12.53
N GLN A 4 9.60 -4.16 -11.91
CA GLN A 4 8.64 -4.55 -10.90
C GLN A 4 8.67 -3.57 -9.73
N LYS A 5 7.50 -3.16 -9.27
CA LYS A 5 7.38 -2.33 -8.09
C LYS A 5 6.45 -2.97 -7.08
N LEU A 6 6.51 -2.48 -5.86
CA LEU A 6 5.65 -2.90 -4.76
C LEU A 6 4.62 -1.81 -4.53
N LEU A 7 3.34 -2.18 -4.54
CA LEU A 7 2.27 -1.26 -4.17
C LEU A 7 1.60 -1.76 -2.91
N ILE A 8 1.43 -0.88 -1.94
CA ILE A 8 0.83 -1.22 -0.66
C ILE A 8 -0.48 -0.46 -0.53
N VAL A 9 -1.59 -1.18 -0.54
CA VAL A 9 -2.92 -0.63 -0.30
C VAL A 9 -3.14 -0.59 1.21
N GLY A 10 -3.40 0.59 1.73
CA GLY A 10 -3.37 0.86 3.17
C GLY A 10 -2.02 1.43 3.60
N GLY A 11 -1.26 2.01 2.68
CA GLY A 11 0.09 2.50 2.91
C GLY A 11 0.21 3.67 3.87
N GLY A 12 -0.89 4.35 4.18
CA GLY A 12 -0.92 5.40 5.20
C GLY A 12 -1.07 4.87 6.62
N GLY A 13 -1.47 3.62 6.79
CA GLY A 13 -1.64 2.99 8.09
C GLY A 13 -0.34 2.44 8.66
N MET A 14 -0.37 2.05 9.94
CA MET A 14 0.82 1.58 10.66
C MET A 14 1.42 0.32 10.04
N VAL A 15 0.59 -0.65 9.68
CA VAL A 15 1.07 -1.93 9.13
C VAL A 15 1.67 -1.71 7.75
N GLY A 16 0.97 -1.01 6.87
CA GLY A 16 1.44 -0.75 5.52
C GLY A 16 2.70 0.09 5.49
N ALA A 17 2.74 1.16 6.28
CA ALA A 17 3.92 2.04 6.35
C ALA A 17 5.14 1.30 6.92
N THR A 18 4.94 0.46 7.94
CA THR A 18 6.02 -0.33 8.52
C THR A 18 6.57 -1.34 7.51
N ALA A 19 5.69 -2.01 6.77
CA ALA A 19 6.09 -2.93 5.71
C ALA A 19 6.91 -2.21 4.63
N ALA A 20 6.44 -1.03 4.21
CA ALA A 20 7.17 -0.22 3.23
C ALA A 20 8.56 0.16 3.73
N TYR A 21 8.64 0.62 4.96
CA TYR A 21 9.91 0.98 5.59
C TYR A 21 10.88 -0.19 5.63
N ALA A 22 10.41 -1.36 6.07
CA ALA A 22 11.24 -2.55 6.14
C ALA A 22 11.76 -2.98 4.75
N CYS A 23 10.91 -2.94 3.74
CA CYS A 23 11.30 -3.27 2.37
C CYS A 23 12.29 -2.26 1.80
N ALA A 24 12.11 -0.98 2.11
CA ALA A 24 13.03 0.08 1.70
C ALA A 24 14.41 -0.09 2.36
N LEU A 25 14.44 -0.35 3.67
CA LEU A 25 15.69 -0.57 4.40
C LEU A 25 16.49 -1.74 3.82
N ARG A 26 15.81 -2.79 3.43
CA ARG A 26 16.46 -3.99 2.90
C ARG A 26 16.75 -3.88 1.40
N SER A 27 16.32 -2.83 0.75
CA SER A 27 16.53 -2.56 -0.67
C SER A 27 16.10 -3.74 -1.56
N VAL A 28 15.01 -4.41 -1.19
CA VAL A 28 14.50 -5.57 -1.92
C VAL A 28 13.82 -5.17 -3.24
N ILE A 29 13.43 -3.91 -3.34
CA ILE A 29 12.76 -3.37 -4.53
C ILE A 29 13.09 -1.89 -4.64
N GLU A 30 13.12 -1.36 -5.86
CA GLU A 30 13.57 0.02 -6.11
C GLU A 30 12.44 1.06 -6.02
N GLU A 31 11.19 0.64 -6.22
CA GLU A 31 10.05 1.56 -6.18
C GLU A 31 8.92 0.98 -5.34
N ILE A 32 8.44 1.78 -4.39
CA ILE A 32 7.31 1.43 -3.52
C ILE A 32 6.26 2.51 -3.64
N VAL A 33 5.03 2.11 -3.94
CA VAL A 33 3.89 3.01 -4.10
C VAL A 33 2.92 2.79 -2.96
N LEU A 34 2.60 3.85 -2.23
CA LEU A 34 1.63 3.80 -1.15
C LEU A 34 0.27 4.27 -1.65
N ILE A 35 -0.73 3.43 -1.55
CA ILE A 35 -2.11 3.72 -1.92
C ILE A 35 -2.94 3.74 -0.64
N ASP A 36 -3.65 4.83 -0.40
CA ASP A 36 -4.51 4.96 0.76
C ASP A 36 -5.68 5.89 0.45
N ARG A 37 -6.82 5.63 1.06
CA ARG A 37 -7.97 6.54 0.98
C ARG A 37 -7.65 7.90 1.59
N ASN A 38 -6.80 7.91 2.61
CA ASN A 38 -6.27 9.14 3.18
C ASN A 38 -4.93 9.43 2.51
N GLU A 39 -4.97 10.20 1.44
CA GLU A 39 -3.79 10.53 0.64
C GLU A 39 -2.74 11.30 1.43
N ASP A 40 -3.18 12.15 2.35
CA ASP A 40 -2.26 12.94 3.19
C ASP A 40 -1.45 12.05 4.12
N LEU A 41 -2.07 11.02 4.71
CA LEU A 41 -1.34 10.05 5.53
C LEU A 41 -0.32 9.28 4.69
N ALA A 42 -0.72 8.81 3.51
CA ALA A 42 0.18 8.09 2.63
C ALA A 42 1.36 8.97 2.20
N TRP A 43 1.09 10.22 1.86
CA TRP A 43 2.14 11.18 1.48
C TRP A 43 3.12 11.41 2.62
N GLY A 44 2.61 11.60 3.84
CA GLY A 44 3.44 11.78 5.02
C GLY A 44 4.34 10.57 5.30
N GLN A 45 3.80 9.36 5.18
CA GLN A 45 4.58 8.14 5.37
C GLN A 45 5.66 8.01 4.29
N ALA A 46 5.32 8.30 3.04
CA ALA A 46 6.30 8.25 1.95
C ALA A 46 7.44 9.24 2.17
N ALA A 47 7.12 10.46 2.58
CA ALA A 47 8.11 11.49 2.87
C ALA A 47 9.04 11.07 4.01
N ASP A 48 8.48 10.52 5.09
CA ASP A 48 9.26 10.07 6.24
C ASP A 48 10.21 8.92 5.87
N ILE A 49 9.74 7.97 5.06
CA ILE A 49 10.58 6.84 4.64
C ILE A 49 11.71 7.32 3.73
N ASN A 50 11.41 8.20 2.77
CA ASN A 50 12.44 8.75 1.89
C ASN A 50 13.51 9.52 2.67
N ASP A 51 13.10 10.31 3.67
CA ASP A 51 14.03 11.03 4.53
C ASP A 51 14.94 10.09 5.32
N ALA A 52 14.39 8.96 5.78
CA ALA A 52 15.15 7.96 6.53
C ALA A 52 16.15 7.20 5.65
N MET A 53 15.88 7.07 4.34
CA MET A 53 16.74 6.30 3.44
C MET A 53 18.06 7.01 3.12
N GLY A 54 18.09 8.33 3.16
CA GLY A 54 19.29 9.09 2.82
C GLY A 54 19.61 9.05 1.32
N ILE A 55 20.76 9.64 0.99
CA ILE A 55 21.15 9.87 -0.41
C ILE A 55 21.65 8.60 -1.11
N ASP A 56 22.16 7.64 -0.35
CA ASP A 56 22.88 6.48 -0.90
C ASP A 56 21.98 5.30 -1.28
N ARG A 57 20.67 5.44 -1.12
CA ARG A 57 19.73 4.36 -1.38
C ARG A 57 18.96 4.60 -2.68
N ASN A 58 18.86 3.55 -3.50
CA ASN A 58 18.14 3.60 -4.77
C ASN A 58 16.67 3.21 -4.63
N VAL A 59 16.07 3.45 -3.47
CA VAL A 59 14.66 3.15 -3.25
C VAL A 59 13.88 4.45 -3.20
N VAL A 60 12.83 4.53 -4.01
CA VAL A 60 11.91 5.67 -4.05
C VAL A 60 10.56 5.21 -3.53
N VAL A 61 10.03 5.93 -2.54
CA VAL A 61 8.71 5.69 -2.00
C VAL A 61 7.83 6.91 -2.31
N HIS A 62 6.70 6.67 -2.94
CA HIS A 62 5.77 7.75 -3.29
C HIS A 62 4.32 7.27 -3.18
N THR A 63 3.40 8.21 -3.23
CA THR A 63 1.97 7.89 -3.28
C THR A 63 1.54 7.63 -4.71
N GLY A 64 0.46 6.88 -4.88
CA GLY A 64 -0.08 6.60 -6.19
C GLY A 64 -1.51 6.12 -6.14
N ASN A 65 -1.95 5.62 -7.27
CA ASN A 65 -3.31 5.16 -7.50
C ASN A 65 -3.31 3.72 -8.03
N TYR A 66 -4.49 3.11 -8.06
CA TYR A 66 -4.65 1.78 -8.66
C TYR A 66 -4.21 1.74 -10.12
N SER A 67 -4.29 2.88 -10.84
CA SER A 67 -3.86 2.97 -12.22
C SER A 67 -2.34 2.81 -12.41
N ASP A 68 -1.58 2.90 -11.32
CA ASP A 68 -0.12 2.70 -11.35
C ASP A 68 0.28 1.22 -11.34
N ILE A 69 -0.67 0.31 -11.12
CA ILE A 69 -0.40 -1.13 -11.10
C ILE A 69 -0.14 -1.62 -12.52
N ASN A 70 0.98 -2.27 -12.72
CA ASN A 70 1.33 -2.93 -13.98
C ASN A 70 1.36 -4.44 -13.80
N ASP A 71 1.44 -5.15 -14.93
CA ASP A 71 1.62 -6.60 -14.91
C ASP A 71 2.89 -6.94 -14.14
N ASP A 72 2.83 -8.01 -13.40
CA ASP A 72 3.95 -8.54 -12.60
C ASP A 72 4.37 -7.67 -11.40
N ASP A 73 3.70 -6.54 -11.15
CA ASP A 73 3.90 -5.82 -9.89
C ASP A 73 3.40 -6.64 -8.70
N ILE A 74 3.90 -6.32 -7.52
CA ILE A 74 3.46 -6.97 -6.28
C ILE A 74 2.53 -6.01 -5.55
N VAL A 75 1.33 -6.48 -5.22
CA VAL A 75 0.35 -5.70 -4.46
C VAL A 75 0.14 -6.35 -3.10
N VAL A 76 0.36 -5.59 -2.06
CA VAL A 76 0.12 -6.01 -0.67
C VAL A 76 -1.04 -5.19 -0.14
N ILE A 77 -2.04 -5.85 0.41
CA ILE A 77 -3.23 -5.21 0.96
C ILE A 77 -3.17 -5.29 2.48
N THR A 78 -3.05 -4.13 3.11
CA THR A 78 -3.04 -4.00 4.57
C THR A 78 -4.22 -3.15 5.06
N ALA A 79 -5.08 -2.71 4.15
CA ALA A 79 -6.21 -1.87 4.49
C ALA A 79 -7.27 -2.64 5.26
N GLY A 80 -7.89 -1.96 6.20
CA GLY A 80 -8.98 -2.50 6.99
C GLY A 80 -9.48 -1.44 7.97
N ALA A 81 -10.70 -1.60 8.45
CA ALA A 81 -11.27 -0.73 9.46
C ALA A 81 -10.91 -1.24 10.86
N PRO A 82 -10.61 -0.34 11.81
CA PRO A 82 -10.42 -0.74 13.20
C PRO A 82 -11.76 -1.12 13.83
N GLN A 83 -11.72 -1.99 14.81
CA GLN A 83 -12.92 -2.35 15.58
C GLN A 83 -13.37 -1.14 16.39
N LEU A 84 -14.64 -0.77 16.22
CA LEU A 84 -15.23 0.35 16.95
C LEU A 84 -15.76 -0.11 18.31
N PRO A 85 -15.85 0.81 19.31
CA PRO A 85 -16.48 0.48 20.58
C PRO A 85 -17.91 -0.04 20.37
N GLY A 86 -18.23 -1.18 20.98
CA GLY A 86 -19.54 -1.81 20.84
C GLY A 86 -19.74 -2.63 19.58
N GLN A 87 -18.79 -2.62 18.67
CA GLN A 87 -18.87 -3.41 17.44
C GLN A 87 -18.44 -4.85 17.70
N THR A 88 -19.21 -5.81 17.19
CA THR A 88 -18.84 -7.22 17.29
C THR A 88 -17.78 -7.59 16.27
N ARG A 89 -17.09 -8.71 16.49
CA ARG A 89 -16.14 -9.23 15.50
C ARG A 89 -16.81 -9.59 14.17
N LEU A 90 -18.03 -10.10 14.22
CA LEU A 90 -18.79 -10.44 13.01
C LEU A 90 -19.11 -9.19 12.19
N GLU A 91 -19.50 -8.10 12.86
CA GLU A 91 -19.74 -6.81 12.19
C GLU A 91 -18.46 -6.28 11.55
N LEU A 92 -17.32 -6.41 12.25
CA LEU A 92 -16.02 -6.00 11.72
C LEU A 92 -15.62 -6.82 10.49
N ILE A 93 -15.87 -8.13 10.50
CA ILE A 93 -15.59 -9.01 9.37
C ILE A 93 -16.39 -8.55 8.15
N ASP A 94 -17.68 -8.21 8.32
CA ASP A 94 -18.52 -7.74 7.22
C ASP A 94 -17.98 -6.43 6.63
N VAL A 95 -17.57 -5.48 7.48
CA VAL A 95 -17.00 -4.21 7.05
C VAL A 95 -15.70 -4.45 6.27
N ASN A 96 -14.82 -5.26 6.81
CA ASN A 96 -13.53 -5.54 6.16
C ASN A 96 -13.69 -6.35 4.88
N ALA A 97 -14.67 -7.23 4.80
CA ALA A 97 -14.97 -7.96 3.56
C ALA A 97 -15.40 -7.01 2.44
N LYS A 98 -16.20 -6.01 2.75
CA LYS A 98 -16.60 -4.98 1.78
C LYS A 98 -15.41 -4.15 1.32
N ILE A 99 -14.55 -3.75 2.26
CA ILE A 99 -13.32 -3.00 1.93
C ILE A 99 -12.45 -3.82 0.99
N MET A 100 -12.21 -5.07 1.30
CA MET A 100 -11.40 -5.97 0.48
C MET A 100 -12.00 -6.14 -0.92
N ARG A 101 -13.32 -6.32 -1.00
CA ARG A 101 -14.01 -6.44 -2.28
C ARG A 101 -13.82 -5.22 -3.15
N ASP A 102 -13.94 -4.02 -2.58
CA ASP A 102 -13.77 -2.77 -3.30
C ASP A 102 -12.34 -2.60 -3.80
N ILE A 103 -11.36 -2.94 -2.96
CA ILE A 103 -9.95 -2.89 -3.32
C ILE A 103 -9.66 -3.82 -4.51
N VAL A 104 -10.11 -5.06 -4.41
CA VAL A 104 -9.89 -6.06 -5.49
C VAL A 104 -10.57 -5.61 -6.78
N LYS A 105 -11.77 -5.06 -6.71
CA LYS A 105 -12.46 -4.51 -7.89
C LYS A 105 -11.63 -3.40 -8.54
N ASN A 106 -11.07 -2.49 -7.75
CA ASN A 106 -10.25 -1.40 -8.26
C ASN A 106 -8.96 -1.92 -8.91
N ILE A 107 -8.34 -2.93 -8.31
CA ILE A 107 -7.15 -3.56 -8.88
C ILE A 107 -7.49 -4.21 -10.23
N MET A 108 -8.59 -4.96 -10.29
CA MET A 108 -8.99 -5.67 -11.50
C MET A 108 -9.47 -4.73 -12.60
N ALA A 109 -10.08 -3.60 -12.25
CA ALA A 109 -10.56 -2.62 -13.22
C ALA A 109 -9.43 -2.02 -14.07
N ASN A 110 -8.21 -2.05 -13.56
CA ASN A 110 -7.04 -1.56 -14.25
C ASN A 110 -6.55 -2.50 -15.37
N GLY A 111 -7.03 -3.74 -15.38
CA GLY A 111 -6.66 -4.73 -16.40
C GLY A 111 -5.27 -5.35 -16.23
N ALA A 112 -4.47 -4.88 -15.29
CA ALA A 112 -3.16 -5.44 -15.00
C ALA A 112 -3.27 -6.75 -14.22
N LYS A 113 -2.21 -7.57 -14.29
CA LYS A 113 -2.14 -8.87 -13.61
C LYS A 113 -1.00 -8.88 -12.60
N PRO A 114 -1.17 -8.21 -11.45
CA PRO A 114 -0.16 -8.21 -10.40
C PRO A 114 -0.19 -9.51 -9.59
N TYR A 115 0.86 -9.66 -8.79
CA TYR A 115 0.91 -10.68 -7.74
C TYR A 115 0.29 -10.17 -6.46
#